data_d36b9b2f8f76fa977e179cd473a31973
#
_entry.id   d36b9b2f8f76fa977e179cd473a31973
#
_cell.length_a   1.000
_cell.length_b   1.000
_cell.length_c   1.000
_cell.angle_alpha   90.00
_cell.angle_beta   90.00
_cell.angle_gamma   90.00
#
_symmetry.space_group_name_H-M   'P 1'
#
loop_
_entity.id
_entity.type
_entity.pdbx_description
1 polymer ?
#
loop_
_entity_poly.entity_id
_entity_poly.type
_entity_poly.pdbx_seq_one_letter_code
_entity_poly.pdbx_strand_id
1 'polypeptide(L)'
;LAYFSLAFLFVAPFLCVLIHECGHALAALAVGRRVHVIHVLPFGWRLRPFALRLTGRFDGPDAAGFMLAAPKNGEPLKRHEDIIVSLGGPLASWTLAALCLAAPWTVAPALGWARAPSYPADPTYVAQLLLVSVGLVALGDAVISTWPFHQRDGAGNDAAHILERSQEPARIANDPLAYARVLWGMGIAPHQFDDWIKAGLAQPEADPHRAWLKAYFVFVDGVVRGDADIAHRGAGQMAETFGQAAETRIAQAYSWVTLDGRFAEAEDHLANTAYEPEDTYTSFIGIRSLTIIEIMIAAGDIQDAATRLRDLKRDVAGRPGFPEALWAPALRRAQAHLRAAKRAKK
;
A
#
# COMPACT_ATOMS: atom_id res chain seq x y z
N LEU A 1 -20.17 -31.09 3.46
CA LEU A 1 -19.82 -30.66 2.09
C LEU A 1 -19.84 -29.14 1.93
N ALA A 2 -20.91 -28.41 2.34
CA ALA A 2 -21.00 -26.95 2.16
C ALA A 2 -19.89 -26.17 2.86
N TYR A 3 -19.54 -26.49 4.11
CA TYR A 3 -18.41 -25.85 4.83
C TYR A 3 -17.05 -26.14 4.16
N PHE A 4 -16.93 -27.28 3.53
CA PHE A 4 -15.73 -27.69 2.80
C PHE A 4 -15.57 -26.87 1.51
N SER A 5 -16.67 -26.64 0.79
CA SER A 5 -16.68 -25.82 -0.42
C SER A 5 -16.31 -24.37 -0.14
N LEU A 6 -16.76 -23.81 1.01
CA LEU A 6 -16.43 -22.43 1.42
C LEU A 6 -14.95 -22.27 1.81
N ALA A 7 -14.42 -23.20 2.65
CA ALA A 7 -13.00 -23.18 3.01
C ALA A 7 -12.12 -23.33 1.77
N PHE A 8 -12.51 -24.18 0.84
CA PHE A 8 -11.83 -24.39 -0.42
C PHE A 8 -11.84 -23.14 -1.31
N LEU A 9 -12.98 -22.46 -1.46
CA LEU A 9 -13.15 -21.30 -2.30
C LEU A 9 -12.28 -20.10 -1.84
N PHE A 10 -11.95 -20.01 -0.56
CA PHE A 10 -11.17 -18.89 0.00
C PHE A 10 -9.75 -19.28 0.42
N VAL A 11 -9.56 -20.45 1.01
CA VAL A 11 -8.25 -20.83 1.57
C VAL A 11 -7.28 -21.26 0.47
N ALA A 12 -7.71 -22.04 -0.52
CA ALA A 12 -6.82 -22.49 -1.57
C ALA A 12 -6.29 -21.35 -2.46
N PRO A 13 -7.11 -20.43 -2.99
CA PRO A 13 -6.61 -19.28 -3.73
C PRO A 13 -5.70 -18.40 -2.89
N PHE A 14 -6.07 -18.14 -1.63
CA PHE A 14 -5.23 -17.37 -0.72
C PHE A 14 -3.84 -17.99 -0.53
N LEU A 15 -3.76 -19.29 -0.27
CA LEU A 15 -2.48 -20.00 -0.10
C LEU A 15 -1.67 -19.99 -1.39
N CYS A 16 -2.30 -20.17 -2.55
CA CYS A 16 -1.61 -20.15 -3.84
C CYS A 16 -0.99 -18.78 -4.09
N VAL A 17 -1.76 -17.69 -3.95
CA VAL A 17 -1.25 -16.33 -4.11
C VAL A 17 -0.16 -16.02 -3.08
N LEU A 18 -0.34 -16.44 -1.82
CA LEU A 18 0.67 -16.21 -0.77
C LEU A 18 2.00 -16.90 -1.13
N ILE A 19 1.97 -18.16 -1.58
CA ILE A 19 3.17 -18.90 -1.97
C ILE A 19 3.81 -18.28 -3.21
N HIS A 20 3.01 -17.83 -4.17
CA HIS A 20 3.46 -17.09 -5.34
C HIS A 20 4.24 -15.82 -4.93
N GLU A 21 3.65 -14.95 -4.12
CA GLU A 21 4.30 -13.74 -3.64
C GLU A 21 5.54 -14.02 -2.76
N CYS A 22 5.50 -15.10 -1.98
CA CYS A 22 6.69 -15.57 -1.26
C CYS A 22 7.80 -16.03 -2.21
N GLY A 23 7.45 -16.60 -3.37
CA GLY A 23 8.40 -16.97 -4.42
C GLY A 23 9.16 -15.73 -4.95
N HIS A 24 8.44 -14.66 -5.27
CA HIS A 24 9.04 -13.38 -5.64
C HIS A 24 9.93 -12.81 -4.52
N ALA A 25 9.45 -12.88 -3.27
CA ALA A 25 10.21 -12.39 -2.12
C ALA A 25 11.51 -13.16 -1.91
N LEU A 26 11.49 -14.48 -2.00
CA LEU A 26 12.69 -15.32 -1.90
C LEU A 26 13.67 -15.02 -3.04
N ALA A 27 13.20 -14.90 -4.27
CA ALA A 27 14.02 -14.53 -5.42
C ALA A 27 14.64 -13.13 -5.23
N ALA A 28 13.87 -12.16 -4.74
CA ALA A 28 14.36 -10.82 -4.43
C ALA A 28 15.46 -10.83 -3.35
N LEU A 29 15.29 -11.62 -2.30
CA LEU A 29 16.32 -11.79 -1.26
C LEU A 29 17.57 -12.47 -1.82
N ALA A 30 17.42 -13.47 -2.69
CA ALA A 30 18.54 -14.18 -3.32
C ALA A 30 19.40 -13.27 -4.20
N VAL A 31 18.79 -12.29 -4.88
CA VAL A 31 19.53 -11.27 -5.66
C VAL A 31 19.93 -10.05 -4.82
N GLY A 32 19.82 -10.13 -3.49
CA GLY A 32 20.30 -9.09 -2.58
C GLY A 32 19.37 -7.88 -2.42
N ARG A 33 18.13 -7.94 -2.90
CA ARG A 33 17.14 -6.90 -2.70
C ARG A 33 16.55 -6.92 -1.29
N ARG A 34 15.96 -5.81 -0.89
CA ARG A 34 15.25 -5.68 0.38
C ARG A 34 13.74 -5.76 0.13
N VAL A 35 13.10 -6.79 0.70
CA VAL A 35 11.63 -6.92 0.64
C VAL A 35 11.00 -5.97 1.67
N HIS A 36 10.11 -5.11 1.22
CA HIS A 36 9.39 -4.14 2.06
C HIS A 36 8.01 -4.66 2.44
N VAL A 37 7.30 -5.22 1.47
CA VAL A 37 5.89 -5.60 1.62
C VAL A 37 5.63 -6.90 0.87
N ILE A 38 4.78 -7.75 1.45
CA ILE A 38 4.06 -8.81 0.78
C ILE A 38 2.58 -8.55 1.04
N HIS A 39 1.79 -8.44 -0.01
CA HIS A 39 0.36 -8.24 0.07
C HIS A 39 -0.37 -9.40 -0.60
N VAL A 40 -1.34 -9.98 0.10
CA VAL A 40 -2.26 -10.99 -0.41
C VAL A 40 -3.61 -10.74 0.26
N LEU A 41 -4.60 -10.37 -0.52
CA LEU A 41 -5.92 -10.03 0.02
C LEU A 41 -6.46 -11.12 0.96
N PRO A 42 -6.98 -10.77 2.15
CA PRO A 42 -7.13 -9.41 2.71
C PRO A 42 -5.97 -8.95 3.60
N PHE A 43 -4.80 -9.57 3.53
CA PHE A 43 -3.67 -9.33 4.42
C PHE A 43 -2.54 -8.58 3.71
N GLY A 44 -1.95 -7.63 4.44
CA GLY A 44 -0.71 -6.96 4.04
C GLY A 44 0.37 -7.13 5.11
N TRP A 45 1.47 -7.76 4.76
CA TRP A 45 2.65 -7.90 5.61
C TRP A 45 3.67 -6.85 5.22
N ARG A 46 3.84 -5.87 6.09
CA ARG A 46 4.96 -4.95 6.03
C ARG A 46 6.12 -5.56 6.81
N LEU A 47 7.27 -5.69 6.20
CA LEU A 47 8.41 -6.35 6.83
C LEU A 47 9.32 -5.36 7.59
N ARG A 48 9.21 -4.06 7.29
CA ARG A 48 10.03 -3.01 7.95
C ARG A 48 9.27 -1.69 8.07
N PRO A 49 9.00 -1.19 9.29
CA PRO A 49 8.93 -1.98 10.51
C PRO A 49 7.85 -3.06 10.37
N PHE A 50 8.05 -4.21 11.03
CA PHE A 50 7.11 -5.33 10.89
C PHE A 50 5.70 -4.93 11.34
N ALA A 51 4.73 -5.13 10.48
CA ALA A 51 3.32 -4.95 10.78
C ALA A 51 2.46 -5.84 9.88
N LEU A 52 1.51 -6.53 10.49
CA LEU A 52 0.44 -7.23 9.81
C LEU A 52 -0.80 -6.32 9.83
N ARG A 53 -1.44 -6.16 8.69
CA ARG A 53 -2.68 -5.40 8.55
C ARG A 53 -3.71 -6.21 7.80
N LEU A 54 -4.97 -6.05 8.21
CA LEU A 54 -6.10 -6.36 7.35
C LEU A 54 -6.26 -5.16 6.41
N THR A 55 -5.97 -5.38 5.16
CA THR A 55 -6.13 -4.37 4.13
C THR A 55 -7.42 -4.70 3.37
N GLY A 56 -8.35 -3.76 3.33
CA GLY A 56 -9.42 -3.79 2.35
C GLY A 56 -8.84 -3.68 0.92
N ARG A 57 -9.69 -3.34 -0.07
CA ARG A 57 -9.21 -3.03 -1.42
C ARG A 57 -8.05 -2.03 -1.34
N PHE A 58 -6.98 -2.37 -2.00
CA PHE A 58 -5.82 -1.51 -2.13
C PHE A 58 -6.11 -0.45 -3.22
N ASP A 59 -5.74 0.83 -2.99
CA ASP A 59 -5.72 1.84 -4.06
C ASP A 59 -4.51 1.60 -4.98
N GLY A 60 -4.39 0.40 -5.51
CA GLY A 60 -3.33 -0.09 -6.36
C GLY A 60 -3.90 -0.98 -7.46
N PRO A 61 -3.07 -1.62 -8.27
CA PRO A 61 -3.54 -2.54 -9.29
C PRO A 61 -4.48 -3.58 -8.68
N ASP A 62 -5.55 -3.95 -9.39
CA ASP A 62 -6.56 -4.96 -9.00
C ASP A 62 -5.96 -6.38 -8.85
N ALA A 63 -4.73 -6.47 -8.39
CA ALA A 63 -4.01 -7.72 -8.18
C ALA A 63 -4.46 -8.42 -6.89
N ALA A 64 -4.66 -9.72 -6.95
CA ALA A 64 -4.95 -10.55 -5.79
C ALA A 64 -3.80 -10.55 -4.76
N GLY A 65 -2.57 -10.31 -5.23
CA GLY A 65 -1.36 -10.18 -4.44
C GLY A 65 -0.32 -9.32 -5.14
N PHE A 66 0.64 -8.81 -4.39
CA PHE A 66 1.88 -8.23 -4.92
C PHE A 66 2.98 -8.22 -3.87
N MET A 67 4.22 -8.25 -4.32
CA MET A 67 5.41 -8.09 -3.51
C MET A 67 6.16 -6.83 -3.94
N LEU A 68 6.62 -6.03 -2.98
CA LEU A 68 7.50 -4.90 -3.21
C LEU A 68 8.89 -5.17 -2.65
N ALA A 69 9.88 -5.17 -3.53
CA ALA A 69 11.28 -5.19 -3.16
C ALA A 69 12.05 -4.05 -3.83
N ALA A 70 13.01 -3.50 -3.10
CA ALA A 70 13.87 -2.43 -3.59
C ALA A 70 15.35 -2.81 -3.43
N PRO A 71 16.26 -2.25 -4.24
CA PRO A 71 17.69 -2.38 -4.03
C PRO A 71 18.08 -1.73 -2.70
N LYS A 72 19.07 -2.32 -2.00
CA LYS A 72 19.44 -1.85 -0.65
C LYS A 72 19.96 -0.41 -0.61
N ASN A 73 20.68 0.01 -1.63
CA ASN A 73 21.42 1.30 -1.66
C ASN A 73 21.02 2.18 -2.85
N GLY A 74 19.87 1.93 -3.49
CA GLY A 74 19.46 2.68 -4.68
C GLY A 74 20.29 2.38 -5.94
N GLU A 75 21.07 1.31 -5.92
CA GLU A 75 21.83 0.89 -7.09
C GLU A 75 20.89 0.60 -8.27
N PRO A 76 21.29 0.92 -9.51
CA PRO A 76 20.49 0.59 -10.67
C PRO A 76 20.12 -0.90 -10.69
N LEU A 77 18.87 -1.20 -10.99
CA LEU A 77 18.40 -2.57 -11.14
C LEU A 77 19.15 -3.24 -12.30
N LYS A 78 19.68 -4.43 -12.07
CA LYS A 78 20.21 -5.25 -13.14
C LYS A 78 19.06 -6.03 -13.77
N ARG A 79 18.92 -5.95 -15.08
CA ARG A 79 17.85 -6.60 -15.84
C ARG A 79 17.66 -8.08 -15.47
N HIS A 80 18.77 -8.84 -15.39
CA HIS A 80 18.69 -10.26 -15.05
C HIS A 80 18.21 -10.52 -13.62
N GLU A 81 18.55 -9.63 -12.67
CA GLU A 81 18.06 -9.73 -11.29
C GLU A 81 16.54 -9.49 -11.23
N ASP A 82 16.04 -8.55 -12.04
CA ASP A 82 14.61 -8.26 -12.12
C ASP A 82 13.83 -9.43 -12.74
N ILE A 83 14.38 -10.02 -13.80
CA ILE A 83 13.83 -11.23 -14.42
C ILE A 83 13.81 -12.41 -13.41
N ILE A 84 14.86 -12.60 -12.61
CA ILE A 84 14.91 -13.65 -11.58
C ILE A 84 13.81 -13.42 -10.55
N VAL A 85 13.61 -12.18 -10.12
CA VAL A 85 12.52 -11.84 -9.17
C VAL A 85 11.16 -12.15 -9.77
N SER A 86 10.91 -11.74 -11.03
CA SER A 86 9.64 -12.00 -11.71
C SER A 86 9.40 -13.50 -11.96
N LEU A 87 10.44 -14.30 -12.17
CA LEU A 87 10.32 -15.76 -12.26
C LEU A 87 10.00 -16.43 -10.93
N GLY A 88 10.32 -15.80 -9.80
CA GLY A 88 10.18 -16.40 -8.47
C GLY A 88 8.76 -16.86 -8.15
N GLY A 89 7.75 -16.04 -8.45
CA GLY A 89 6.34 -16.35 -8.24
C GLY A 89 5.86 -17.54 -9.08
N PRO A 90 5.97 -17.47 -10.43
CA PRO A 90 5.61 -18.59 -11.30
C PRO A 90 6.27 -19.90 -10.92
N LEU A 91 7.58 -19.90 -10.61
CA LEU A 91 8.29 -21.10 -10.18
C LEU A 91 7.75 -21.66 -8.87
N ALA A 92 7.40 -20.80 -7.92
CA ALA A 92 6.79 -21.24 -6.66
C ALA A 92 5.41 -21.87 -6.91
N SER A 93 4.59 -21.30 -7.79
CA SER A 93 3.28 -21.83 -8.15
C SER A 93 3.39 -23.18 -8.88
N TRP A 94 4.31 -23.33 -9.85
CA TRP A 94 4.60 -24.61 -10.49
C TRP A 94 5.06 -25.68 -9.50
N THR A 95 5.94 -25.30 -8.57
CA THR A 95 6.44 -26.21 -7.53
C THR A 95 5.31 -26.66 -6.61
N LEU A 96 4.46 -25.74 -6.16
CA LEU A 96 3.29 -26.05 -5.34
C LEU A 96 2.33 -26.99 -6.07
N ALA A 97 2.02 -26.70 -7.33
CA ALA A 97 1.16 -27.53 -8.16
C ALA A 97 1.70 -28.97 -8.25
N ALA A 98 2.98 -29.10 -8.61
CA ALA A 98 3.64 -30.40 -8.74
C ALA A 98 3.61 -31.19 -7.41
N LEU A 99 3.96 -30.54 -6.30
CA LEU A 99 3.96 -31.19 -4.97
C LEU A 99 2.56 -31.61 -4.56
N CYS A 100 1.57 -30.75 -4.67
CA CYS A 100 0.21 -31.04 -4.26
C CYS A 100 -0.49 -32.07 -5.14
N LEU A 101 -0.22 -32.08 -6.44
CA LEU A 101 -0.79 -33.07 -7.35
C LEU A 101 -0.09 -34.44 -7.23
N ALA A 102 1.22 -34.47 -6.93
CA ALA A 102 1.95 -35.73 -6.73
C ALA A 102 1.73 -36.37 -5.34
N ALA A 103 1.49 -35.56 -4.30
CA ALA A 103 1.39 -36.01 -2.93
C ALA A 103 0.36 -37.15 -2.69
N PRO A 104 -0.84 -37.16 -3.27
CA PRO A 104 -1.80 -38.26 -3.13
C PRO A 104 -1.25 -39.60 -3.63
N TRP A 105 -0.34 -39.60 -4.59
CA TRP A 105 0.20 -40.79 -5.21
C TRP A 105 1.50 -41.27 -4.57
N THR A 106 2.28 -40.37 -3.96
CA THR A 106 3.60 -40.67 -3.42
C THR A 106 3.62 -40.73 -1.90
N VAL A 107 3.06 -39.74 -1.23
CA VAL A 107 3.10 -39.58 0.23
C VAL A 107 1.95 -40.30 0.92
N ALA A 108 0.75 -40.23 0.35
CA ALA A 108 -0.43 -40.87 0.95
C ALA A 108 -0.27 -42.36 1.18
N PRO A 109 0.25 -43.17 0.24
CA PRO A 109 0.54 -44.60 0.48
C PRO A 109 1.58 -44.82 1.57
N ALA A 110 2.62 -43.99 1.64
CA ALA A 110 3.67 -44.10 2.66
C ALA A 110 3.16 -43.79 4.08
N LEU A 111 2.12 -42.97 4.19
CA LEU A 111 1.44 -42.64 5.44
C LEU A 111 0.29 -43.60 5.78
N GLY A 112 0.13 -44.70 5.01
CA GLY A 112 -0.93 -45.69 5.21
C GLY A 112 -2.33 -45.17 4.81
N TRP A 113 -2.42 -44.09 4.04
CA TRP A 113 -3.69 -43.57 3.54
C TRP A 113 -4.24 -44.50 2.45
N ALA A 114 -5.51 -44.90 2.58
CA ALA A 114 -6.13 -45.79 1.62
C ALA A 114 -6.18 -45.12 0.21
N ARG A 115 -5.85 -45.94 -0.83
CA ARG A 115 -5.89 -45.47 -2.24
C ARG A 115 -7.28 -45.11 -2.74
N ALA A 116 -8.30 -45.61 -2.07
CA ALA A 116 -9.71 -45.26 -2.33
C ALA A 116 -10.41 -45.08 -0.98
N PRO A 117 -10.63 -43.83 -0.55
CA PRO A 117 -11.36 -43.55 0.68
C PRO A 117 -12.79 -44.04 0.57
N SER A 118 -13.21 -44.85 1.51
CA SER A 118 -14.53 -45.49 1.50
C SER A 118 -15.67 -44.60 1.99
N TYR A 119 -15.37 -43.41 2.51
CA TYR A 119 -16.36 -42.50 3.08
C TYR A 119 -15.98 -41.02 2.96
N PRO A 120 -16.95 -40.11 2.67
CA PRO A 120 -16.71 -38.65 2.60
C PRO A 120 -16.32 -38.00 3.93
N ALA A 121 -16.44 -38.72 5.05
CA ALA A 121 -16.10 -38.21 6.38
C ALA A 121 -14.68 -38.66 6.84
N ASP A 122 -13.96 -39.44 6.04
CA ASP A 122 -12.59 -39.86 6.33
C ASP A 122 -11.66 -38.62 6.24
N PRO A 123 -10.93 -38.28 7.33
CA PRO A 123 -9.99 -37.16 7.30
C PRO A 123 -8.93 -37.28 6.21
N THR A 124 -8.54 -38.50 5.84
CA THR A 124 -7.55 -38.76 4.78
C THR A 124 -8.09 -38.41 3.40
N TYR A 125 -9.37 -38.68 3.14
CA TYR A 125 -10.06 -38.25 1.92
C TYR A 125 -10.12 -36.72 1.80
N VAL A 126 -10.47 -36.08 2.90
CA VAL A 126 -10.54 -34.63 3.01
C VAL A 126 -9.17 -34.01 2.70
N ALA A 127 -8.10 -34.55 3.28
CA ALA A 127 -6.74 -34.08 3.06
C ALA A 127 -6.28 -34.28 1.60
N GLN A 128 -6.58 -35.44 0.99
CA GLN A 128 -6.28 -35.70 -0.43
C GLN A 128 -7.05 -34.72 -1.35
N LEU A 129 -8.33 -34.51 -1.10
CA LEU A 129 -9.13 -33.58 -1.86
C LEU A 129 -8.61 -32.13 -1.75
N LEU A 130 -8.21 -31.71 -0.56
CA LEU A 130 -7.57 -30.41 -0.35
C LEU A 130 -6.26 -30.28 -1.13
N LEU A 131 -5.38 -31.29 -1.07
CA LEU A 131 -4.12 -31.28 -1.81
C LEU A 131 -4.35 -31.17 -3.31
N VAL A 132 -5.20 -32.03 -3.88
CA VAL A 132 -5.52 -31.99 -5.32
C VAL A 132 -6.10 -30.63 -5.70
N SER A 133 -6.96 -30.10 -4.87
CA SER A 133 -7.63 -28.84 -5.12
C SER A 133 -6.68 -27.64 -5.06
N VAL A 134 -5.80 -27.58 -4.05
CA VAL A 134 -4.73 -26.58 -3.98
C VAL A 134 -3.80 -26.73 -5.19
N GLY A 135 -3.46 -27.98 -5.57
CA GLY A 135 -2.63 -28.27 -6.73
C GLY A 135 -3.24 -27.78 -8.04
N LEU A 136 -4.55 -27.95 -8.25
CA LEU A 136 -5.24 -27.45 -9.44
C LEU A 136 -5.33 -25.91 -9.48
N VAL A 137 -5.59 -25.28 -8.35
CA VAL A 137 -5.58 -23.80 -8.27
C VAL A 137 -4.17 -23.28 -8.52
N ALA A 138 -3.14 -23.88 -7.92
CA ALA A 138 -1.75 -23.50 -8.15
C ALA A 138 -1.31 -23.72 -9.61
N LEU A 139 -1.79 -24.79 -10.24
CA LEU A 139 -1.55 -25.03 -11.68
C LEU A 139 -2.18 -23.94 -12.55
N GLY A 140 -3.42 -23.56 -12.25
CA GLY A 140 -4.09 -22.45 -12.92
C GLY A 140 -3.30 -21.13 -12.79
N ASP A 141 -2.88 -20.78 -11.57
CA ASP A 141 -2.06 -19.61 -11.29
C ASP A 141 -0.71 -19.69 -12.03
N ALA A 142 -0.03 -20.83 -11.99
CA ALA A 142 1.24 -21.04 -12.69
C ALA A 142 1.11 -20.86 -14.20
N VAL A 143 0.05 -21.38 -14.82
CA VAL A 143 -0.21 -21.20 -16.26
C VAL A 143 -0.51 -19.74 -16.57
N ILE A 144 -1.37 -19.09 -15.80
CA ILE A 144 -1.74 -17.68 -16.00
C ILE A 144 -0.50 -16.79 -15.86
N SER A 145 0.33 -16.98 -14.83
CA SER A 145 1.50 -16.13 -14.60
C SER A 145 2.64 -16.36 -15.60
N THR A 146 2.67 -17.52 -16.27
CA THR A 146 3.68 -17.84 -17.33
C THR A 146 3.21 -17.52 -18.74
N TRP A 147 1.93 -17.23 -18.96
CA TRP A 147 1.42 -16.81 -20.26
C TRP A 147 1.33 -15.28 -20.34
N PRO A 148 2.12 -14.58 -21.21
CA PRO A 148 2.19 -13.13 -21.16
C PRO A 148 0.85 -12.49 -21.58
N PHE A 149 0.28 -11.68 -20.71
CA PHE A 149 -0.89 -10.86 -21.00
C PHE A 149 -0.85 -9.57 -20.16
N HIS A 150 -1.59 -8.54 -20.64
CA HIS A 150 -1.81 -7.31 -19.92
C HIS A 150 -3.25 -7.24 -19.43
N GLN A 151 -3.45 -6.73 -18.24
CA GLN A 151 -4.77 -6.45 -17.67
C GLN A 151 -5.36 -5.21 -18.36
N ARG A 152 -6.65 -4.94 -18.11
CA ARG A 152 -7.36 -3.81 -18.72
C ARG A 152 -6.78 -2.44 -18.33
N ASP A 153 -6.15 -2.34 -17.17
CA ASP A 153 -5.44 -1.17 -16.68
C ASP A 153 -4.02 -1.01 -17.28
N GLY A 154 -3.60 -1.92 -18.15
CA GLY A 154 -2.28 -1.96 -18.76
C GLY A 154 -1.20 -2.65 -17.94
N ALA A 155 -1.50 -3.12 -16.71
CA ALA A 155 -0.53 -3.87 -15.92
C ALA A 155 -0.28 -5.25 -16.55
N GLY A 156 0.99 -5.57 -16.78
CA GLY A 156 1.42 -6.88 -17.25
C GLY A 156 1.49 -7.89 -16.09
N ASN A 157 1.23 -9.18 -16.38
CA ASN A 157 1.58 -10.26 -15.47
C ASN A 157 3.09 -10.54 -15.48
N ASP A 158 3.56 -11.50 -14.68
CA ASP A 158 5.00 -11.82 -14.58
C ASP A 158 5.65 -12.12 -15.92
N ALA A 159 5.01 -12.90 -16.78
CA ALA A 159 5.55 -13.24 -18.09
C ALA A 159 5.60 -12.02 -19.03
N ALA A 160 4.60 -11.15 -19.01
CA ALA A 160 4.63 -9.90 -19.76
C ALA A 160 5.75 -9.00 -19.25
N HIS A 161 5.90 -8.89 -17.93
CA HIS A 161 6.99 -8.13 -17.30
C HIS A 161 8.37 -8.68 -17.68
N ILE A 162 8.55 -10.00 -17.69
CA ILE A 162 9.81 -10.63 -18.13
C ILE A 162 10.11 -10.29 -19.59
N LEU A 163 9.10 -10.33 -20.47
CA LEU A 163 9.27 -9.97 -21.89
C LEU A 163 9.68 -8.52 -22.05
N GLU A 164 8.99 -7.59 -21.39
CA GLU A 164 9.32 -6.17 -21.41
C GLU A 164 10.75 -5.94 -20.90
N ARG A 165 11.10 -6.50 -19.77
CA ARG A 165 12.43 -6.39 -19.18
C ARG A 165 13.52 -6.98 -20.07
N SER A 166 13.22 -8.04 -20.83
CA SER A 166 14.20 -8.64 -21.73
C SER A 166 14.68 -7.69 -22.83
N GLN A 167 13.86 -6.69 -23.16
CA GLN A 167 14.13 -5.67 -24.20
C GLN A 167 14.82 -4.42 -23.64
N GLU A 168 14.85 -4.25 -22.30
CA GLU A 168 15.42 -3.09 -21.67
C GLU A 168 16.98 -3.14 -21.54
N PRO A 169 17.62 -2.00 -21.27
CA PRO A 169 19.05 -1.94 -20.99
C PRO A 169 19.46 -2.89 -19.86
N ALA A 170 20.73 -3.31 -19.86
CA ALA A 170 21.26 -4.20 -18.82
C ALA A 170 21.16 -3.63 -17.40
N ARG A 171 21.09 -2.31 -17.29
CA ARG A 171 20.88 -1.59 -16.03
C ARG A 171 19.74 -0.59 -16.21
N ILE A 172 18.80 -0.62 -15.28
CA ILE A 172 17.60 0.23 -15.26
C ILE A 172 17.73 1.18 -14.09
N ALA A 173 17.58 2.48 -14.34
CA ALA A 173 17.60 3.48 -13.29
C ALA A 173 16.41 3.25 -12.33
N ASN A 174 16.68 3.31 -11.04
CA ASN A 174 15.61 3.31 -10.06
C ASN A 174 14.88 4.65 -10.10
N ASP A 175 13.57 4.60 -9.95
CA ASP A 175 12.72 5.76 -9.75
C ASP A 175 12.34 5.90 -8.27
N PRO A 176 13.02 6.75 -7.49
CA PRO A 176 12.70 6.95 -6.06
C PRO A 176 11.26 7.38 -5.84
N LEU A 177 10.68 8.14 -6.77
CA LEU A 177 9.32 8.64 -6.68
C LEU A 177 8.28 7.51 -6.85
N ALA A 178 8.53 6.58 -7.76
CA ALA A 178 7.67 5.41 -7.92
C ALA A 178 7.65 4.54 -6.66
N TYR A 179 8.83 4.28 -6.06
CA TYR A 179 8.92 3.56 -4.79
C TYR A 179 8.21 4.31 -3.65
N ALA A 180 8.41 5.63 -3.55
CA ALA A 180 7.76 6.45 -2.53
C ALA A 180 6.23 6.36 -2.61
N ARG A 181 5.66 6.40 -3.82
CA ARG A 181 4.21 6.27 -4.04
C ARG A 181 3.67 4.95 -3.52
N VAL A 182 4.33 3.83 -3.87
CA VAL A 182 3.89 2.51 -3.41
C VAL A 182 4.05 2.37 -1.90
N LEU A 183 5.18 2.78 -1.32
CA LEU A 183 5.42 2.71 0.13
C LEU A 183 4.40 3.56 0.91
N TRP A 184 4.08 4.75 0.40
CA TRP A 184 3.05 5.60 0.98
C TRP A 184 1.67 4.96 0.93
N GLY A 185 1.27 4.41 -0.23
CA GLY A 185 0.03 3.65 -0.38
C GLY A 185 -0.05 2.46 0.58
N MET A 186 1.10 1.85 0.93
CA MET A 186 1.21 0.80 1.95
C MET A 186 1.22 1.32 3.38
N GLY A 187 1.06 2.62 3.58
CA GLY A 187 1.03 3.25 4.90
C GLY A 187 2.40 3.33 5.57
N ILE A 188 3.47 3.45 4.79
CA ILE A 188 4.82 3.75 5.28
C ILE A 188 5.03 5.26 5.14
N ALA A 189 5.35 5.94 6.25
CA ALA A 189 5.55 7.37 6.25
C ALA A 189 6.86 7.76 5.54
N PRO A 190 6.95 8.95 4.90
CA PRO A 190 8.13 9.36 4.15
C PRO A 190 9.43 9.34 4.96
N HIS A 191 9.41 9.72 6.24
CA HIS A 191 10.59 9.64 7.11
C HIS A 191 11.08 8.20 7.37
N GLN A 192 10.24 7.18 7.11
CA GLN A 192 10.56 5.76 7.25
C GLN A 192 11.09 5.14 5.94
N PHE A 193 11.10 5.89 4.84
CA PHE A 193 11.66 5.43 3.57
C PHE A 193 13.16 5.16 3.69
N ASP A 194 13.68 4.29 2.85
CA ASP A 194 15.11 4.08 2.73
C ASP A 194 15.83 5.37 2.33
N ASP A 195 17.07 5.55 2.79
CA ASP A 195 17.81 6.81 2.62
C ASP A 195 18.02 7.18 1.15
N TRP A 196 18.19 6.21 0.26
CA TRP A 196 18.32 6.48 -1.15
C TRP A 196 17.02 7.02 -1.78
N ILE A 197 15.85 6.59 -1.29
CA ILE A 197 14.55 7.14 -1.73
C ILE A 197 14.44 8.59 -1.26
N LYS A 198 14.73 8.85 0.02
CA LYS A 198 14.74 10.22 0.57
C LYS A 198 15.72 11.13 -0.18
N ALA A 199 16.92 10.63 -0.47
CA ALA A 199 17.91 11.37 -1.26
C ALA A 199 17.42 11.66 -2.69
N GLY A 200 16.75 10.71 -3.34
CA GLY A 200 16.17 10.90 -4.66
C GLY A 200 14.98 11.86 -4.68
N LEU A 201 14.15 11.83 -3.64
CA LEU A 201 13.06 12.82 -3.48
C LEU A 201 13.61 14.25 -3.27
N ALA A 202 14.77 14.40 -2.63
CA ALA A 202 15.41 15.69 -2.41
C ALA A 202 16.11 16.26 -3.66
N GLN A 203 16.33 15.46 -4.72
CA GLN A 203 16.94 15.96 -5.95
C GLN A 203 15.96 16.87 -6.71
N PRO A 204 16.46 17.93 -7.36
CA PRO A 204 15.68 18.77 -8.25
C PRO A 204 14.97 17.93 -9.33
N GLU A 205 13.81 18.36 -9.75
CA GLU A 205 13.01 17.69 -10.75
C GLU A 205 12.56 18.68 -11.82
N ALA A 206 12.78 18.37 -13.08
CA ALA A 206 12.43 19.23 -14.19
C ALA A 206 10.96 19.08 -14.63
N ASP A 207 10.39 17.90 -14.44
CA ASP A 207 8.98 17.66 -14.72
C ASP A 207 8.11 18.26 -13.61
N PRO A 208 7.20 19.20 -13.92
CA PRO A 208 6.40 19.89 -12.90
C PRO A 208 5.52 18.94 -12.09
N HIS A 209 4.94 17.90 -12.71
CA HIS A 209 4.08 16.96 -12.01
C HIS A 209 4.89 16.13 -11.00
N ARG A 210 6.07 15.67 -11.39
CA ARG A 210 6.99 14.95 -10.51
C ARG A 210 7.53 15.84 -9.40
N ALA A 211 7.85 17.11 -9.70
CA ALA A 211 8.27 18.11 -8.71
C ALA A 211 7.18 18.31 -7.66
N TRP A 212 5.93 18.45 -8.09
CA TRP A 212 4.79 18.57 -7.20
C TRP A 212 4.61 17.32 -6.31
N LEU A 213 4.73 16.11 -6.88
CA LEU A 213 4.66 14.87 -6.10
C LEU A 213 5.79 14.75 -5.07
N LYS A 214 7.00 15.20 -5.38
CA LYS A 214 8.10 15.25 -4.41
C LYS A 214 7.78 16.22 -3.26
N ALA A 215 7.29 17.42 -3.59
CA ALA A 215 6.85 18.41 -2.60
C ALA A 215 5.70 17.88 -1.73
N TYR A 216 4.76 17.13 -2.32
CA TYR A 216 3.69 16.44 -1.59
C TYR A 216 4.26 15.48 -0.53
N PHE A 217 5.31 14.69 -0.84
CA PHE A 217 5.92 13.81 0.17
C PHE A 217 6.60 14.59 1.30
N VAL A 218 7.19 15.74 1.01
CA VAL A 218 7.72 16.63 2.06
C VAL A 218 6.57 17.16 2.95
N PHE A 219 5.50 17.61 2.33
CA PHE A 219 4.32 18.12 3.04
C PHE A 219 3.69 17.05 3.97
N VAL A 220 3.38 15.87 3.42
CA VAL A 220 2.74 14.81 4.23
C VAL A 220 3.66 14.26 5.31
N ASP A 221 4.99 14.28 5.11
CA ASP A 221 5.95 13.93 6.17
C ASP A 221 5.86 14.90 7.35
N GLY A 222 5.78 16.19 7.07
CA GLY A 222 5.57 17.21 8.11
C GLY A 222 4.26 17.01 8.86
N VAL A 223 3.17 16.77 8.13
CA VAL A 223 1.85 16.51 8.74
C VAL A 223 1.87 15.28 9.65
N VAL A 224 2.43 14.17 9.16
CA VAL A 224 2.49 12.90 9.91
C VAL A 224 3.37 13.02 11.16
N ARG A 225 4.48 13.74 11.07
CA ARG A 225 5.38 13.99 12.22
C ARG A 225 4.84 15.02 13.19
N GLY A 226 3.87 15.83 12.77
CA GLY A 226 3.41 17.01 13.51
C GLY A 226 4.42 18.17 13.45
N ASP A 227 5.27 18.20 12.42
CA ASP A 227 6.30 19.21 12.18
C ASP A 227 5.75 20.25 11.20
N ALA A 228 5.33 21.42 11.75
CA ALA A 228 4.70 22.46 10.98
C ALA A 228 5.66 23.12 9.96
N ASP A 229 6.96 23.22 10.28
CA ASP A 229 7.95 23.83 9.39
C ASP A 229 8.18 22.98 8.15
N ILE A 230 8.25 21.65 8.33
CA ILE A 230 8.38 20.71 7.20
C ILE A 230 7.10 20.76 6.34
N ALA A 231 5.93 20.74 6.97
CA ALA A 231 4.65 20.83 6.25
C ALA A 231 4.53 22.16 5.48
N HIS A 232 4.89 23.29 6.09
CA HIS A 232 4.88 24.59 5.44
C HIS A 232 5.81 24.65 4.22
N ARG A 233 7.03 24.15 4.35
CA ARG A 233 7.99 24.08 3.24
C ARG A 233 7.46 23.23 2.08
N GLY A 234 6.89 22.05 2.36
CA GLY A 234 6.29 21.20 1.34
C GLY A 234 5.11 21.89 0.65
N ALA A 235 4.21 22.53 1.39
CA ALA A 235 3.07 23.28 0.84
C ALA A 235 3.54 24.44 -0.05
N GLY A 236 4.60 25.17 0.34
CA GLY A 236 5.21 26.22 -0.47
C GLY A 236 5.74 25.68 -1.80
N GLN A 237 6.51 24.60 -1.78
CA GLN A 237 7.03 23.95 -2.99
C GLN A 237 5.92 23.42 -3.92
N MET A 238 4.82 22.89 -3.36
CA MET A 238 3.64 22.53 -4.16
C MET A 238 3.02 23.75 -4.85
N ALA A 239 2.95 24.88 -4.15
CA ALA A 239 2.39 26.12 -4.68
C ALA A 239 3.23 26.74 -5.80
N GLU A 240 4.54 26.61 -5.76
CA GLU A 240 5.44 27.04 -6.84
C GLU A 240 5.19 26.30 -8.15
N THR A 241 4.67 25.06 -8.07
CA THR A 241 4.47 24.19 -9.22
C THR A 241 3.02 24.26 -9.74
N PHE A 242 2.04 24.01 -8.87
CA PHE A 242 0.61 24.01 -9.20
C PHE A 242 -0.20 24.71 -8.10
N GLY A 243 -0.02 26.03 -7.97
CA GLY A 243 -0.63 26.83 -6.89
C GLY A 243 -2.16 26.83 -6.87
N GLN A 244 -2.80 26.57 -8.02
CA GLN A 244 -4.27 26.53 -8.13
C GLN A 244 -4.88 25.15 -7.93
N ALA A 245 -4.08 24.08 -7.85
CA ALA A 245 -4.61 22.75 -7.60
C ALA A 245 -5.29 22.69 -6.22
N ALA A 246 -6.42 22.01 -6.13
CA ALA A 246 -7.20 21.88 -4.88
C ALA A 246 -6.36 21.34 -3.73
N GLU A 247 -5.55 20.32 -4.00
CA GLU A 247 -4.64 19.71 -3.03
C GLU A 247 -3.60 20.71 -2.51
N THR A 248 -3.03 21.52 -3.40
CA THR A 248 -2.06 22.56 -3.02
C THR A 248 -2.71 23.60 -2.12
N ARG A 249 -3.91 24.04 -2.45
CA ARG A 249 -4.66 25.00 -1.64
C ARG A 249 -5.02 24.44 -0.27
N ILE A 250 -5.40 23.17 -0.20
CA ILE A 250 -5.63 22.48 1.08
C ILE A 250 -4.34 22.41 1.91
N ALA A 251 -3.19 22.09 1.27
CA ALA A 251 -1.90 22.06 1.94
C ALA A 251 -1.48 23.43 2.49
N GLN A 252 -1.71 24.51 1.73
CA GLN A 252 -1.45 25.88 2.17
C GLN A 252 -2.33 26.26 3.37
N ALA A 253 -3.65 26.02 3.28
CA ALA A 253 -4.58 26.31 4.37
C ALA A 253 -4.20 25.55 5.66
N TYR A 254 -3.84 24.28 5.56
CA TYR A 254 -3.33 23.49 6.68
C TYR A 254 -2.09 24.11 7.30
N SER A 255 -1.14 24.53 6.47
CA SER A 255 0.09 25.19 6.89
C SER A 255 -0.16 26.50 7.63
N TRP A 256 -1.04 27.36 7.09
CA TRP A 256 -1.40 28.61 7.73
C TRP A 256 -2.06 28.43 9.10
N VAL A 257 -2.96 27.47 9.23
CA VAL A 257 -3.61 27.15 10.52
C VAL A 257 -2.60 26.62 11.54
N THR A 258 -1.69 25.74 11.11
CA THR A 258 -0.84 25.00 12.04
C THR A 258 0.44 25.74 12.43
N LEU A 259 0.94 26.64 11.59
CA LEU A 259 2.16 27.41 11.81
C LEU A 259 1.85 28.87 12.20
N ASP A 260 1.00 29.52 11.40
CA ASP A 260 0.83 30.98 11.45
C ASP A 260 -0.39 31.43 12.26
N GLY A 261 -1.32 30.49 12.59
CA GLY A 261 -2.58 30.81 13.25
C GLY A 261 -3.53 31.66 12.40
N ARG A 262 -3.38 31.64 11.06
CA ARG A 262 -4.16 32.42 10.09
C ARG A 262 -5.49 31.74 9.76
N PHE A 263 -6.36 31.62 10.76
CA PHE A 263 -7.59 30.83 10.65
C PHE A 263 -8.59 31.40 9.64
N ALA A 264 -8.84 32.71 9.68
CA ALA A 264 -9.82 33.37 8.79
C ALA A 264 -9.39 33.30 7.31
N GLU A 265 -8.10 33.50 7.03
CA GLU A 265 -7.57 33.41 5.69
C GLU A 265 -7.59 31.95 5.17
N ALA A 266 -7.32 30.99 6.03
CA ALA A 266 -7.40 29.57 5.68
C ALA A 266 -8.86 29.16 5.39
N GLU A 267 -9.82 29.67 6.15
CA GLU A 267 -11.25 29.42 5.95
C GLU A 267 -11.70 29.97 4.60
N ASP A 268 -11.42 31.24 4.30
CA ASP A 268 -11.75 31.88 3.02
C ASP A 268 -11.08 31.13 1.85
N HIS A 269 -9.81 30.74 2.01
CA HIS A 269 -9.08 30.01 1.01
C HIS A 269 -9.70 28.64 0.71
N LEU A 270 -10.14 27.90 1.74
CA LEU A 270 -10.83 26.61 1.57
C LEU A 270 -12.23 26.77 0.99
N ALA A 271 -12.98 27.82 1.37
CA ALA A 271 -14.30 28.12 0.82
C ALA A 271 -14.25 28.40 -0.69
N ASN A 272 -13.18 29.05 -1.14
CA ASN A 272 -12.96 29.40 -2.54
C ASN A 272 -12.21 28.30 -3.33
N THR A 273 -12.01 27.10 -2.74
CA THR A 273 -11.37 25.98 -3.42
C THR A 273 -12.45 25.05 -3.98
N ALA A 274 -12.52 24.94 -5.31
CA ALA A 274 -13.32 23.91 -5.94
C ALA A 274 -12.75 22.53 -5.53
N TYR A 275 -13.57 21.73 -4.87
CA TYR A 275 -13.15 20.47 -4.27
C TYR A 275 -14.11 19.36 -4.65
N GLU A 276 -13.64 18.43 -5.45
CA GLU A 276 -14.37 17.21 -5.82
C GLU A 276 -13.73 16.03 -5.09
N PRO A 277 -14.42 15.42 -4.10
CA PRO A 277 -13.85 14.35 -3.29
C PRO A 277 -13.44 13.11 -4.10
N GLU A 278 -14.08 12.88 -5.25
CA GLU A 278 -13.84 11.73 -6.11
C GLU A 278 -12.50 11.82 -6.84
N ASP A 279 -12.04 13.03 -7.15
CA ASP A 279 -10.81 13.30 -7.90
C ASP A 279 -9.60 13.63 -7.00
N THR A 280 -9.84 13.76 -5.70
CA THR A 280 -8.81 14.19 -4.75
C THR A 280 -8.16 13.01 -4.04
N TYR A 281 -6.83 13.03 -3.91
CA TYR A 281 -6.11 12.02 -3.12
C TYR A 281 -6.72 11.90 -1.72
N THR A 282 -6.99 10.68 -1.28
CA THR A 282 -7.65 10.37 0.01
C THR A 282 -6.98 11.06 1.21
N SER A 283 -5.66 11.26 1.17
CA SER A 283 -4.91 11.98 2.20
C SER A 283 -5.36 13.45 2.37
N PHE A 284 -5.69 14.14 1.27
CA PHE A 284 -6.13 15.53 1.33
C PHE A 284 -7.55 15.70 1.88
N ILE A 285 -8.41 14.70 1.75
CA ILE A 285 -9.72 14.67 2.41
C ILE A 285 -9.53 14.76 3.93
N GLY A 286 -8.62 13.94 4.46
CA GLY A 286 -8.27 13.97 5.88
C GLY A 286 -7.62 15.28 6.33
N ILE A 287 -6.68 15.81 5.54
CA ILE A 287 -5.98 17.07 5.84
C ILE A 287 -6.96 18.25 5.84
N ARG A 288 -7.84 18.34 4.84
CA ARG A 288 -8.90 19.34 4.78
C ARG A 288 -9.80 19.28 6.01
N SER A 289 -10.20 18.08 6.42
CA SER A 289 -11.03 17.89 7.62
C SER A 289 -10.30 18.32 8.88
N LEU A 290 -9.00 18.01 9.03
CA LEU A 290 -8.17 18.48 10.14
C LEU A 290 -8.07 20.01 10.17
N THR A 291 -7.84 20.63 9.02
CA THR A 291 -7.78 22.12 8.89
C THR A 291 -9.08 22.76 9.36
N ILE A 292 -10.23 22.25 8.91
CA ILE A 292 -11.54 22.78 9.30
C ILE A 292 -11.79 22.59 10.80
N ILE A 293 -11.37 21.45 11.38
CA ILE A 293 -11.49 21.22 12.83
C ILE A 293 -10.69 22.26 13.62
N GLU A 294 -9.47 22.58 13.21
CA GLU A 294 -8.65 23.60 13.86
C GLU A 294 -9.27 25.00 13.74
N ILE A 295 -9.83 25.35 12.57
CA ILE A 295 -10.57 26.61 12.36
C ILE A 295 -11.78 26.69 13.31
N MET A 296 -12.58 25.62 13.39
CA MET A 296 -13.74 25.56 14.32
C MET A 296 -13.33 25.72 15.78
N ILE A 297 -12.21 25.09 16.20
CA ILE A 297 -11.68 25.24 17.55
C ILE A 297 -11.33 26.70 17.82
N ALA A 298 -10.68 27.38 16.90
CA ALA A 298 -10.30 28.79 17.01
C ALA A 298 -11.53 29.73 17.03
N ALA A 299 -12.55 29.44 16.23
CA ALA A 299 -13.83 30.15 16.22
C ALA A 299 -14.66 29.92 17.50
N GLY A 300 -14.31 28.93 18.30
CA GLY A 300 -15.05 28.58 19.52
C GLY A 300 -16.19 27.58 19.29
N ASP A 301 -16.32 26.99 18.11
CA ASP A 301 -17.37 26.04 17.75
C ASP A 301 -16.99 24.62 18.22
N ILE A 302 -16.76 24.49 19.53
CA ILE A 302 -16.16 23.32 20.15
C ILE A 302 -17.00 22.05 19.97
N GLN A 303 -18.34 22.19 19.92
CA GLN A 303 -19.25 21.04 19.79
C GLN A 303 -19.13 20.43 18.40
N ASP A 304 -19.15 21.27 17.37
CA ASP A 304 -19.08 20.86 15.96
C ASP A 304 -17.70 20.32 15.63
N ALA A 305 -16.64 20.97 16.13
CA ALA A 305 -15.27 20.46 16.04
C ALA A 305 -15.14 19.05 16.66
N ALA A 306 -15.77 18.81 17.80
CA ALA A 306 -15.73 17.50 18.47
C ALA A 306 -16.47 16.43 17.67
N THR A 307 -17.60 16.79 17.06
CA THR A 307 -18.38 15.88 16.20
C THR A 307 -17.57 15.53 14.95
N ARG A 308 -17.06 16.53 14.27
CA ARG A 308 -16.26 16.33 13.04
C ARG A 308 -14.98 15.53 13.29
N LEU A 309 -14.32 15.72 14.43
CA LEU A 309 -13.15 14.89 14.80
C LEU A 309 -13.51 13.43 15.04
N ARG A 310 -14.69 13.14 15.61
CA ARG A 310 -15.18 11.76 15.75
C ARG A 310 -15.48 11.11 14.42
N ASP A 311 -16.14 11.85 13.52
CA ASP A 311 -16.46 11.38 12.18
C ASP A 311 -15.20 11.12 11.37
N LEU A 312 -14.22 12.04 11.40
CA LEU A 312 -12.94 11.85 10.75
C LEU A 312 -12.22 10.59 11.26
N LYS A 313 -12.20 10.35 12.58
CA LYS A 313 -11.60 9.13 13.14
C LYS A 313 -12.29 7.86 12.65
N ARG A 314 -13.60 7.86 12.58
CA ARG A 314 -14.38 6.72 12.05
C ARG A 314 -14.09 6.48 10.57
N ASP A 315 -14.04 7.56 9.80
CA ASP A 315 -13.78 7.50 8.36
C ASP A 315 -12.35 7.03 8.06
N VAL A 316 -11.37 7.52 8.85
CA VAL A 316 -9.96 7.09 8.75
C VAL A 316 -9.80 5.61 9.10
N ALA A 317 -10.48 5.12 10.13
CA ALA A 317 -10.40 3.71 10.54
C ALA A 317 -10.98 2.76 9.50
N GLY A 318 -11.91 3.21 8.66
CA GLY A 318 -12.61 2.40 7.67
C GLY A 318 -12.07 2.49 6.23
N ARG A 319 -11.16 3.42 5.94
CA ARG A 319 -10.68 3.64 4.56
C ARG A 319 -9.38 2.89 4.27
N PRO A 320 -9.34 2.05 3.22
CA PRO A 320 -8.10 1.56 2.65
C PRO A 320 -7.22 2.74 2.22
N GLY A 321 -5.90 2.63 2.37
CA GLY A 321 -4.97 3.71 1.98
C GLY A 321 -4.82 4.87 2.98
N PHE A 322 -5.63 4.91 4.06
CA PHE A 322 -5.51 5.90 5.12
C PHE A 322 -5.17 5.22 6.45
N PRO A 323 -3.95 4.75 6.66
CA PRO A 323 -3.62 4.01 7.86
C PRO A 323 -3.66 4.94 9.08
N GLU A 324 -4.58 4.66 10.01
CA GLU A 324 -4.76 5.43 11.25
C GLU A 324 -3.44 5.70 11.98
N ALA A 325 -2.51 4.74 11.93
CA ALA A 325 -1.19 4.86 12.54
C ALA A 325 -0.35 6.02 11.97
N LEU A 326 -0.49 6.35 10.68
CA LEU A 326 0.21 7.47 10.06
C LEU A 326 -0.36 8.81 10.52
N TRP A 327 -1.68 8.89 10.66
CA TRP A 327 -2.38 10.11 11.01
C TRP A 327 -2.55 10.32 12.51
N ALA A 328 -2.20 9.31 13.32
CA ALA A 328 -2.33 9.37 14.78
C ALA A 328 -1.66 10.60 15.42
N PRO A 329 -0.48 11.08 15.00
CA PRO A 329 0.10 12.31 15.54
C PRO A 329 -0.77 13.55 15.28
N ALA A 330 -1.23 13.74 14.03
CA ALA A 330 -2.08 14.88 13.66
C ALA A 330 -3.45 14.83 14.38
N LEU A 331 -4.07 13.64 14.45
CA LEU A 331 -5.31 13.42 15.18
C LEU A 331 -5.14 13.68 16.69
N ARG A 332 -4.02 13.24 17.30
CA ARG A 332 -3.72 13.53 18.71
C ARG A 332 -3.55 15.02 18.97
N ARG A 333 -2.90 15.76 18.06
CA ARG A 333 -2.74 17.23 18.16
C ARG A 333 -4.11 17.91 18.15
N ALA A 334 -4.95 17.65 17.15
CA ALA A 334 -6.29 18.22 17.07
C ALA A 334 -7.12 17.88 18.33
N GLN A 335 -6.99 16.66 18.86
CA GLN A 335 -7.65 16.26 20.09
C GLN A 335 -7.12 16.99 21.32
N ALA A 336 -5.83 17.29 21.40
CA ALA A 336 -5.24 18.08 22.48
C ALA A 336 -5.73 19.52 22.45
N HIS A 337 -5.77 20.15 21.29
CA HIS A 337 -6.30 21.51 21.11
C HIS A 337 -7.78 21.60 21.48
N LEU A 338 -8.59 20.62 21.07
CA LEU A 338 -10.01 20.54 21.46
C LEU A 338 -10.19 20.42 22.98
N ARG A 339 -9.36 19.63 23.65
CA ARG A 339 -9.40 19.51 25.12
C ARG A 339 -9.01 20.79 25.83
N ALA A 340 -7.98 21.49 25.32
CA ALA A 340 -7.56 22.79 25.86
C ALA A 340 -8.67 23.84 25.72
N ALA A 341 -9.29 23.95 24.56
CA ALA A 341 -10.39 24.87 24.30
C ALA A 341 -11.63 24.57 25.19
N LYS A 342 -11.96 23.29 25.42
CA LYS A 342 -13.02 22.89 26.37
C LYS A 342 -12.74 23.30 27.81
N ARG A 343 -11.46 23.28 28.23
CA ARG A 343 -11.07 23.73 29.59
C ARG A 343 -11.14 25.24 29.74
N ALA A 344 -10.78 25.99 28.70
CA ALA A 344 -10.81 27.45 28.70
C ALA A 344 -12.26 28.02 28.75
N LYS A 345 -13.27 27.24 28.32
CA LYS A 345 -14.70 27.63 28.39
C LYS A 345 -15.38 27.28 29.71
N LYS A 346 -14.73 26.53 30.60
CA LYS A 346 -15.20 26.23 31.97
C LYS A 346 -14.62 27.24 32.97
#